data_10b7e6eff92283cbadf3cbd3f011042b
#
_entry.id   10b7e6eff92283cbadf3cbd3f011042b
#
_cell.length_a   1.000
_cell.length_b   1.000
_cell.length_c   1.000
_cell.angle_alpha   90.00
_cell.angle_beta   90.00
_cell.angle_gamma   90.00
#
_symmetry.space_group_name_H-M   'P 1'
#
loop_
_entity.id
_entity.type
_entity.pdbx_description
1 polymer ?
#
loop_
_entity_poly.entity_id
_entity_poly.type
_entity_poly.pdbx_seq_one_letter_code
_entity_poly.pdbx_strand_id
1 'polypeptide(L)'
;MRTLIEARYPSHGIYGEELGSVRVDAEFVWVLDPIDGTKSFITGKPLFGTLIGLCHHGVPTIGVIDQCVLKERWVGVRGVRTRLNGEEVRAAGKPALAEAMLYATTPHMFAEGFENDHFTALRGHVKRALYGCDCYAYALVASGFGADLVVEADLGLYDYAALVPVLLGAGGSMTDWNGEPLTIPRHTASKGRVCAAANAQLHAEAIEVLRDADGGDSKRKRED
;
A
#
# COMPACT_ATOMS: atom_id res chain seq x y z
N MET A 1 -1.56 17.84 -12.46
CA MET A 1 -1.27 17.87 -11.01
C MET A 1 -0.04 18.73 -10.72
N ARG A 2 1.17 18.39 -11.17
CA ARG A 2 2.43 19.09 -10.86
C ARG A 2 2.38 20.60 -11.02
N THR A 3 2.00 21.12 -12.19
CA THR A 3 1.89 22.57 -12.49
C THR A 3 1.00 23.30 -11.47
N LEU A 4 -0.12 22.69 -11.06
CA LEU A 4 -1.03 23.29 -10.08
C LEU A 4 -0.40 23.34 -8.68
N ILE A 5 0.32 22.29 -8.29
CA ILE A 5 1.02 22.21 -7.02
C ILE A 5 2.13 23.28 -6.96
N GLU A 6 2.98 23.34 -7.97
CA GLU A 6 4.09 24.29 -8.06
C GLU A 6 3.60 25.74 -8.04
N ALA A 7 2.48 26.03 -8.73
CA ALA A 7 1.89 27.37 -8.74
C ALA A 7 1.29 27.76 -7.36
N ARG A 8 0.68 26.81 -6.65
CA ARG A 8 -0.02 27.07 -5.40
C ARG A 8 0.87 26.93 -4.16
N TYR A 9 1.84 26.02 -4.21
CA TYR A 9 2.73 25.64 -3.12
C TYR A 9 4.19 25.57 -3.59
N PRO A 10 4.82 26.69 -3.97
CA PRO A 10 6.14 26.69 -4.60
C PRO A 10 7.27 26.14 -3.73
N SER A 11 7.10 26.14 -2.39
CA SER A 11 8.06 25.57 -1.43
C SER A 11 7.89 24.07 -1.22
N HIS A 12 6.78 23.46 -1.65
CA HIS A 12 6.56 22.04 -1.45
C HIS A 12 7.43 21.20 -2.40
N GLY A 13 7.79 20.00 -1.96
CA GLY A 13 8.41 18.99 -2.78
C GLY A 13 7.38 18.20 -3.60
N ILE A 14 7.86 17.53 -4.65
CA ILE A 14 7.08 16.61 -5.46
C ILE A 14 7.93 15.37 -5.71
N TYR A 15 7.36 14.21 -5.47
CA TYR A 15 7.89 12.90 -5.83
C TYR A 15 6.90 12.26 -6.81
N GLY A 16 7.27 12.10 -8.08
CA GLY A 16 6.38 11.58 -9.11
C GLY A 16 6.97 10.40 -9.85
N GLU A 17 6.14 9.46 -10.23
CA GLU A 17 6.52 8.34 -11.08
C GLU A 17 7.01 8.83 -12.44
N GLU A 18 6.20 9.58 -13.19
CA GLU A 18 6.44 9.90 -14.60
C GLU A 18 7.44 11.04 -14.83
N LEU A 19 7.38 12.08 -14.02
CA LEU A 19 8.11 13.34 -14.27
C LEU A 19 9.23 13.60 -13.24
N GLY A 20 9.68 12.54 -12.53
CA GLY A 20 10.75 12.63 -11.55
C GLY A 20 10.40 13.47 -10.32
N SER A 21 11.41 13.84 -9.55
CA SER A 21 11.25 14.43 -8.22
C SER A 21 11.96 15.78 -8.09
N VAL A 22 11.40 16.68 -7.25
CA VAL A 22 11.98 17.97 -6.91
C VAL A 22 11.76 18.25 -5.41
N ARG A 23 12.73 18.84 -4.74
CA ARG A 23 12.65 19.28 -3.33
C ARG A 23 12.09 18.18 -2.39
N VAL A 24 12.57 16.95 -2.54
CA VAL A 24 12.07 15.81 -1.74
C VAL A 24 12.36 15.91 -0.24
N ASP A 25 13.25 16.81 0.17
CA ASP A 25 13.57 17.11 1.56
C ASP A 25 12.72 18.26 2.15
N ALA A 26 11.74 18.77 1.38
CA ALA A 26 10.84 19.82 1.86
C ALA A 26 9.94 19.31 3.00
N GLU A 27 9.47 20.25 3.84
CA GLU A 27 8.52 19.94 4.92
C GLU A 27 7.29 19.21 4.42
N PHE A 28 6.73 19.66 3.28
CA PHE A 28 5.61 19.04 2.59
C PHE A 28 6.05 18.49 1.25
N VAL A 29 5.80 17.20 1.01
CA VAL A 29 6.14 16.54 -0.24
C VAL A 29 4.89 15.85 -0.81
N TRP A 30 4.50 16.22 -2.02
CA TRP A 30 3.46 15.56 -2.79
C TRP A 30 4.03 14.30 -3.44
N VAL A 31 3.34 13.20 -3.30
CA VAL A 31 3.71 11.93 -3.93
C VAL A 31 2.60 11.59 -4.92
N LEU A 32 2.97 11.44 -6.20
CA LEU A 32 2.00 11.39 -7.30
C LEU A 32 2.23 10.17 -8.18
N ASP A 33 1.17 9.42 -8.38
CA ASP A 33 1.04 8.42 -9.45
C ASP A 33 -0.18 8.77 -10.29
N PRO A 34 0.00 9.21 -11.54
CA PRO A 34 -1.10 9.56 -12.42
C PRO A 34 -1.99 8.39 -12.81
N ILE A 35 -1.41 7.21 -13.02
CA ILE A 35 -2.11 6.00 -13.47
C ILE A 35 -1.48 4.77 -12.80
N ASP A 36 -1.76 4.57 -11.50
CA ASP A 36 -1.47 3.29 -10.85
C ASP A 36 -2.29 2.16 -11.50
N GLY A 37 -1.66 1.03 -11.72
CA GLY A 37 -2.27 -0.06 -12.49
C GLY A 37 -2.17 0.15 -13.99
N THR A 38 -1.04 0.64 -14.51
CA THR A 38 -0.79 0.87 -15.94
C THR A 38 -1.14 -0.35 -16.80
N LYS A 39 -0.87 -1.58 -16.34
CA LYS A 39 -1.23 -2.81 -17.07
C LYS A 39 -2.75 -2.98 -17.17
N SER A 40 -3.48 -2.64 -16.14
CA SER A 40 -4.95 -2.62 -16.15
C SER A 40 -5.47 -1.56 -17.13
N PHE A 41 -4.88 -0.35 -17.09
CA PHE A 41 -5.24 0.74 -17.99
C PHE A 41 -5.07 0.38 -19.46
N ILE A 42 -3.88 -0.09 -19.88
CA ILE A 42 -3.60 -0.40 -21.30
C ILE A 42 -4.38 -1.63 -21.82
N THR A 43 -4.87 -2.50 -20.93
CA THR A 43 -5.69 -3.66 -21.30
C THR A 43 -7.18 -3.42 -21.17
N GLY A 44 -7.62 -2.21 -20.81
CA GLY A 44 -9.02 -1.83 -20.71
C GLY A 44 -9.75 -2.36 -19.47
N LYS A 45 -9.02 -2.81 -18.44
CA LYS A 45 -9.61 -3.21 -17.15
C LYS A 45 -9.85 -1.95 -16.30
N PRO A 46 -11.05 -1.70 -15.76
CA PRO A 46 -11.36 -0.50 -14.99
C PRO A 46 -10.88 -0.61 -13.52
N LEU A 47 -9.64 -1.04 -13.30
CA LEU A 47 -9.09 -1.25 -11.96
C LEU A 47 -7.91 -0.32 -11.64
N PHE A 48 -7.51 0.51 -12.61
CA PHE A 48 -6.48 1.54 -12.43
C PHE A 48 -7.02 2.76 -11.67
N GLY A 49 -6.14 3.51 -11.06
CA GLY A 49 -6.50 4.73 -10.32
C GLY A 49 -5.44 5.81 -10.40
N THR A 50 -5.79 7.01 -9.95
CA THR A 50 -4.84 8.10 -9.70
C THR A 50 -4.57 8.20 -8.22
N LEU A 51 -3.29 8.22 -7.84
CA LEU A 51 -2.86 8.35 -6.46
C LEU A 51 -2.26 9.74 -6.20
N ILE A 52 -2.76 10.41 -5.16
CA ILE A 52 -2.23 11.69 -4.70
C ILE A 52 -1.97 11.58 -3.21
N GLY A 53 -0.70 11.56 -2.84
CA GLY A 53 -0.26 11.60 -1.43
C GLY A 53 0.30 12.97 -1.07
N LEU A 54 0.10 13.41 0.16
CA LEU A 54 0.84 14.51 0.77
C LEU A 54 1.51 13.99 2.04
N CYS A 55 2.84 14.08 2.06
CA CYS A 55 3.64 13.77 3.23
C CYS A 55 4.03 15.06 3.96
N HIS A 56 3.97 15.04 5.28
CA HIS A 56 4.46 16.11 6.17
C HIS A 56 5.64 15.56 6.97
N HIS A 57 6.80 16.19 6.87
CA HIS A 57 8.07 15.69 7.43
C HIS A 57 8.32 14.20 7.07
N GLY A 58 8.08 13.85 5.82
CA GLY A 58 8.27 12.50 5.31
C GLY A 58 7.19 11.47 5.69
N VAL A 59 6.19 11.84 6.49
CA VAL A 59 5.10 10.96 6.93
C VAL A 59 3.85 11.17 6.06
N PRO A 60 3.29 10.13 5.43
CA PRO A 60 2.03 10.22 4.69
C PRO A 60 0.90 10.75 5.59
N THR A 61 0.30 11.87 5.20
CA THR A 61 -0.68 12.60 6.02
C THR A 61 -2.03 12.74 5.34
N ILE A 62 -2.04 12.99 4.03
CA ILE A 62 -3.26 13.02 3.21
C ILE A 62 -3.06 12.06 2.05
N GLY A 63 -4.10 11.30 1.72
CA GLY A 63 -4.11 10.41 0.56
C GLY A 63 -5.43 10.44 -0.18
N VAL A 64 -5.33 10.35 -1.50
CA VAL A 64 -6.48 10.22 -2.39
C VAL A 64 -6.24 9.03 -3.30
N ILE A 65 -7.23 8.17 -3.39
CA ILE A 65 -7.35 7.14 -4.44
C ILE A 65 -8.53 7.55 -5.30
N ASP A 66 -8.31 7.87 -6.57
CA ASP A 66 -9.38 8.27 -7.48
C ASP A 66 -9.54 7.24 -8.60
N GLN A 67 -10.59 6.45 -8.55
CA GLN A 67 -10.99 5.50 -9.57
C GLN A 67 -12.04 6.14 -10.48
N CYS A 68 -11.58 6.72 -11.59
CA CYS A 68 -12.39 7.59 -12.44
C CYS A 68 -13.50 6.86 -13.22
N VAL A 69 -13.34 5.56 -13.55
CA VAL A 69 -14.32 4.79 -14.34
C VAL A 69 -15.56 4.49 -13.51
N LEU A 70 -15.38 4.04 -12.26
CA LEU A 70 -16.48 3.76 -11.33
C LEU A 70 -16.96 5.02 -10.62
N LYS A 71 -16.27 6.16 -10.79
CA LYS A 71 -16.53 7.43 -10.10
C LYS A 71 -16.44 7.31 -8.58
N GLU A 72 -15.44 6.60 -8.12
CA GLU A 72 -15.16 6.35 -6.72
C GLU A 72 -13.89 7.08 -6.31
N ARG A 73 -13.97 7.87 -5.23
CA ARG A 73 -12.84 8.61 -4.67
C ARG A 73 -12.77 8.42 -3.17
N TRP A 74 -11.68 7.82 -2.72
CA TRP A 74 -11.34 7.73 -1.30
C TRP A 74 -10.44 8.88 -0.92
N VAL A 75 -10.74 9.51 0.21
CA VAL A 75 -9.91 10.56 0.81
C VAL A 75 -9.64 10.17 2.26
N GLY A 76 -8.36 9.97 2.56
CA GLY A 76 -7.87 9.72 3.91
C GLY A 76 -7.03 10.89 4.41
N VAL A 77 -7.23 11.27 5.65
CA VAL A 77 -6.42 12.26 6.35
C VAL A 77 -6.03 11.68 7.71
N ARG A 78 -4.76 11.81 8.05
CA ARG A 78 -4.24 11.26 9.30
C ARG A 78 -5.03 11.75 10.51
N GLY A 79 -5.53 10.81 11.31
CA GLY A 79 -6.37 11.10 12.48
C GLY A 79 -7.83 11.40 12.17
N VAL A 80 -8.24 11.32 10.90
CA VAL A 80 -9.63 11.55 10.48
C VAL A 80 -10.18 10.30 9.79
N ARG A 81 -11.48 10.07 9.89
CA ARG A 81 -12.16 8.96 9.22
C ARG A 81 -12.08 9.09 7.70
N THR A 82 -11.70 8.00 7.02
CA THR A 82 -11.66 7.93 5.56
C THR A 82 -13.06 8.03 4.97
N ARG A 83 -13.16 8.71 3.83
CA ARG A 83 -14.41 8.91 3.11
C ARG A 83 -14.32 8.41 1.67
N LEU A 84 -15.35 7.68 1.25
CA LEU A 84 -15.62 7.35 -0.14
C LEU A 84 -16.73 8.28 -0.65
N ASN A 85 -16.45 9.09 -1.66
CA ASN A 85 -17.39 10.06 -2.24
C ASN A 85 -18.08 10.95 -1.19
N GLY A 86 -17.38 11.28 -0.12
CA GLY A 86 -17.88 12.11 0.98
C GLY A 86 -18.51 11.33 2.15
N GLU A 87 -18.86 10.06 1.98
CA GLU A 87 -19.42 9.21 3.04
C GLU A 87 -18.32 8.46 3.80
N GLU A 88 -18.44 8.35 5.12
CA GLU A 88 -17.46 7.63 5.93
C GLU A 88 -17.48 6.13 5.64
N VAL A 89 -16.28 5.57 5.46
CA VAL A 89 -16.09 4.12 5.27
C VAL A 89 -15.24 3.52 6.39
N ARG A 90 -15.38 2.19 6.58
CA ARG A 90 -14.62 1.43 7.57
C ARG A 90 -14.17 0.11 6.99
N ALA A 91 -12.93 -0.21 7.23
CA ALA A 91 -12.42 -1.56 7.03
C ALA A 91 -13.16 -2.52 7.99
N ALA A 92 -13.53 -3.69 7.48
CA ALA A 92 -14.36 -4.67 8.21
C ALA A 92 -13.84 -6.11 8.05
N GLY A 93 -12.54 -6.28 7.91
CA GLY A 93 -11.89 -7.55 7.61
C GLY A 93 -12.14 -8.67 8.60
N LYS A 94 -11.85 -9.87 8.16
CA LYS A 94 -11.96 -11.09 8.96
C LYS A 94 -10.95 -11.11 10.10
N PRO A 95 -11.27 -11.78 11.20
CA PRO A 95 -10.40 -11.78 12.39
C PRO A 95 -9.16 -12.67 12.25
N ALA A 96 -9.13 -13.64 11.32
CA ALA A 96 -8.04 -14.60 11.18
C ALA A 96 -7.64 -14.81 9.71
N LEU A 97 -6.36 -15.12 9.48
CA LEU A 97 -5.82 -15.40 8.15
C LEU A 97 -6.59 -16.49 7.41
N ALA A 98 -6.96 -17.57 8.08
CA ALA A 98 -7.68 -18.70 7.47
C ALA A 98 -9.04 -18.33 6.85
N GLU A 99 -9.60 -17.19 7.20
CA GLU A 99 -10.87 -16.68 6.64
C GLU A 99 -10.65 -15.52 5.68
N ALA A 100 -9.43 -14.98 5.59
CA ALA A 100 -9.11 -13.76 4.86
C ALA A 100 -9.08 -13.96 3.34
N MET A 101 -9.46 -12.90 2.64
CA MET A 101 -9.27 -12.71 1.21
C MET A 101 -8.03 -11.86 1.00
N LEU A 102 -6.96 -12.46 0.48
CA LEU A 102 -5.69 -11.81 0.18
C LEU A 102 -5.68 -11.31 -1.28
N TYR A 103 -5.20 -10.09 -1.49
CA TYR A 103 -4.88 -9.57 -2.81
C TYR A 103 -3.38 -9.30 -2.96
N ALA A 104 -2.90 -9.46 -4.19
CA ALA A 104 -1.65 -8.93 -4.70
C ALA A 104 -1.83 -8.57 -6.18
N THR A 105 -1.08 -7.62 -6.71
CA THR A 105 -1.20 -7.24 -8.12
C THR A 105 -0.88 -8.42 -9.05
N THR A 106 0.18 -9.17 -8.75
CA THR A 106 0.56 -10.38 -9.49
C THR A 106 1.41 -11.29 -8.62
N PRO A 107 1.33 -12.63 -8.81
CA PRO A 107 2.24 -13.53 -8.11
C PRO A 107 3.70 -13.40 -8.58
N HIS A 108 3.96 -12.70 -9.69
CA HIS A 108 5.29 -12.54 -10.29
C HIS A 108 6.02 -11.27 -9.81
N MET A 109 5.43 -10.49 -8.90
CA MET A 109 6.07 -9.28 -8.36
C MET A 109 7.07 -9.58 -7.24
N PHE A 110 7.06 -10.79 -6.72
CA PHE A 110 7.91 -11.21 -5.61
C PHE A 110 9.23 -11.77 -6.13
N ALA A 111 10.36 -11.20 -5.72
CA ALA A 111 11.69 -11.70 -6.06
C ALA A 111 11.90 -13.13 -5.55
N GLU A 112 12.66 -13.93 -6.31
CA GLU A 112 13.00 -15.29 -5.91
C GLU A 112 13.69 -15.34 -4.54
N GLY A 113 13.45 -16.37 -3.80
CA GLY A 113 13.91 -16.55 -2.42
C GLY A 113 12.96 -15.87 -1.43
N PHE A 114 13.50 -14.98 -0.59
CA PHE A 114 12.77 -14.43 0.57
C PHE A 114 11.34 -13.97 0.25
N GLU A 115 11.15 -13.09 -0.71
CA GLU A 115 9.82 -12.52 -0.99
C GLU A 115 8.84 -13.58 -1.48
N ASN A 116 9.26 -14.38 -2.46
CA ASN A 116 8.40 -15.44 -3.01
C ASN A 116 8.09 -16.52 -1.98
N ASP A 117 9.06 -16.89 -1.14
CA ASP A 117 8.89 -17.94 -0.14
C ASP A 117 7.91 -17.50 0.95
N HIS A 118 8.05 -16.27 1.47
CA HIS A 118 7.18 -15.71 2.50
C HIS A 118 5.77 -15.41 1.98
N PHE A 119 5.66 -14.87 0.76
CA PHE A 119 4.35 -14.69 0.13
C PHE A 119 3.65 -16.04 -0.12
N THR A 120 4.39 -17.06 -0.58
CA THR A 120 3.85 -18.41 -0.80
C THR A 120 3.40 -19.04 0.51
N ALA A 121 4.16 -18.87 1.60
CA ALA A 121 3.77 -19.31 2.93
C ALA A 121 2.48 -18.62 3.38
N LEU A 122 2.43 -17.27 3.30
CA LEU A 122 1.22 -16.51 3.66
C LEU A 122 0.00 -16.93 2.84
N ARG A 123 0.17 -17.09 1.52
CA ARG A 123 -0.89 -17.57 0.62
C ARG A 123 -1.45 -18.93 1.06
N GLY A 124 -0.63 -19.78 1.66
CA GLY A 124 -1.06 -21.09 2.21
C GLY A 124 -1.93 -20.97 3.47
N HIS A 125 -1.91 -19.84 4.16
CA HIS A 125 -2.66 -19.62 5.40
C HIS A 125 -4.00 -18.90 5.18
N VAL A 126 -4.23 -18.28 4.02
CA VAL A 126 -5.46 -17.53 3.76
C VAL A 126 -6.53 -18.38 3.09
N LYS A 127 -7.78 -17.96 3.24
CA LYS A 127 -8.92 -18.63 2.59
C LYS A 127 -8.80 -18.61 1.06
N ARG A 128 -8.37 -17.49 0.49
CA ARG A 128 -8.21 -17.31 -0.96
C ARG A 128 -7.23 -16.20 -1.26
N ALA A 129 -6.35 -16.41 -2.22
CA ALA A 129 -5.55 -15.38 -2.84
C ALA A 129 -6.16 -14.98 -4.20
N LEU A 130 -6.23 -13.68 -4.45
CA LEU A 130 -6.73 -13.06 -5.66
C LEU A 130 -5.65 -12.13 -6.22
N TYR A 131 -5.69 -11.88 -7.53
CA TYR A 131 -4.66 -11.09 -8.22
C TYR A 131 -5.29 -10.02 -9.10
N GLY A 132 -4.53 -8.96 -9.31
CA GLY A 132 -4.96 -7.74 -9.98
C GLY A 132 -5.50 -6.71 -8.99
N CYS A 133 -6.16 -5.70 -9.49
CA CYS A 133 -6.75 -4.58 -8.74
C CYS A 133 -5.81 -3.45 -8.34
N ASP A 134 -4.48 -3.60 -8.37
CA ASP A 134 -3.54 -2.53 -8.09
C ASP A 134 -4.00 -1.69 -6.85
N CYS A 135 -3.99 -0.36 -6.86
CA CYS A 135 -4.49 0.48 -5.75
C CYS A 135 -5.96 0.22 -5.35
N TYR A 136 -6.76 -0.29 -6.27
CA TYR A 136 -8.17 -0.56 -6.00
C TYR A 136 -8.38 -1.67 -4.95
N ALA A 137 -7.44 -2.62 -4.83
CA ALA A 137 -7.47 -3.62 -3.77
C ALA A 137 -7.41 -2.98 -2.37
N TYR A 138 -6.55 -1.98 -2.19
CA TYR A 138 -6.46 -1.22 -0.94
C TYR A 138 -7.74 -0.42 -0.64
N ALA A 139 -8.35 0.14 -1.68
CA ALA A 139 -9.63 0.83 -1.57
C ALA A 139 -10.77 -0.11 -1.14
N LEU A 140 -10.78 -1.36 -1.62
CA LEU A 140 -11.70 -2.40 -1.18
C LEU A 140 -11.49 -2.75 0.30
N VAL A 141 -10.25 -2.90 0.76
CA VAL A 141 -9.94 -3.11 2.20
C VAL A 141 -10.46 -1.94 3.03
N ALA A 142 -10.19 -0.69 2.62
CA ALA A 142 -10.64 0.50 3.33
C ALA A 142 -12.18 0.62 3.40
N SER A 143 -12.88 0.06 2.42
CA SER A 143 -14.34 0.07 2.36
C SER A 143 -14.99 -1.13 3.07
N GLY A 144 -14.21 -2.08 3.58
CA GLY A 144 -14.71 -3.31 4.20
C GLY A 144 -15.44 -4.22 3.23
N PHE A 145 -15.06 -4.20 1.96
CA PHE A 145 -15.75 -4.93 0.90
C PHE A 145 -14.79 -5.79 0.06
N GLY A 146 -14.92 -7.09 0.16
CA GLY A 146 -14.30 -8.05 -0.75
C GLY A 146 -12.80 -8.28 -0.62
N ALA A 147 -12.09 -7.50 0.18
CA ALA A 147 -10.67 -7.66 0.48
C ALA A 147 -10.41 -7.47 1.97
N ASP A 148 -9.59 -8.33 2.55
CA ASP A 148 -9.21 -8.28 3.96
C ASP A 148 -7.73 -7.93 4.13
N LEU A 149 -6.89 -8.33 3.16
CA LEU A 149 -5.44 -8.24 3.21
C LEU A 149 -4.89 -7.95 1.80
N VAL A 150 -3.93 -7.05 1.71
CA VAL A 150 -3.12 -6.83 0.50
C VAL A 150 -1.65 -6.96 0.88
N VAL A 151 -0.90 -7.76 0.12
CA VAL A 151 0.53 -7.95 0.32
C VAL A 151 1.23 -7.84 -1.01
N GLU A 152 2.20 -6.95 -1.08
CA GLU A 152 2.93 -6.62 -2.31
C GLU A 152 4.40 -6.36 -2.01
N ALA A 153 5.23 -6.41 -3.07
CA ALA A 153 6.65 -6.08 -3.05
C ALA A 153 7.01 -5.30 -4.33
N ASP A 154 8.22 -4.74 -4.36
CA ASP A 154 8.74 -3.97 -5.50
C ASP A 154 7.91 -2.71 -5.85
N LEU A 155 7.22 -2.16 -4.86
CA LEU A 155 6.44 -0.93 -5.02
C LEU A 155 7.34 0.32 -4.92
N GLY A 156 7.10 1.30 -5.78
CA GLY A 156 7.60 2.65 -5.63
C GLY A 156 6.90 3.41 -4.50
N LEU A 157 7.50 4.49 -4.03
CA LEU A 157 6.87 5.36 -3.03
C LEU A 157 5.51 5.90 -3.52
N TYR A 158 5.39 6.16 -4.82
CA TYR A 158 4.19 6.69 -5.48
C TYR A 158 3.02 5.68 -5.46
N ASP A 159 3.30 4.38 -5.43
CA ASP A 159 2.26 3.33 -5.39
C ASP A 159 1.57 3.25 -4.02
N TYR A 160 2.26 3.59 -2.91
CA TYR A 160 1.70 3.35 -1.59
C TYR A 160 1.53 4.57 -0.68
N ALA A 161 2.22 5.69 -0.92
CA ALA A 161 2.16 6.82 0.01
C ALA A 161 0.75 7.39 0.19
N ALA A 162 -0.07 7.43 -0.86
CA ALA A 162 -1.46 7.86 -0.80
C ALA A 162 -2.35 6.85 -0.06
N LEU A 163 -2.01 5.56 -0.11
CA LEU A 163 -2.82 4.47 0.45
C LEU A 163 -2.77 4.46 1.97
N VAL A 164 -1.62 4.80 2.56
CA VAL A 164 -1.41 4.76 4.03
C VAL A 164 -2.48 5.54 4.80
N PRO A 165 -2.71 6.86 4.58
CA PRO A 165 -3.73 7.59 5.34
C PRO A 165 -5.15 7.12 5.02
N VAL A 166 -5.40 6.59 3.82
CA VAL A 166 -6.70 6.01 3.45
C VAL A 166 -6.99 4.75 4.28
N LEU A 167 -6.03 3.83 4.38
CA LEU A 167 -6.19 2.60 5.17
C LEU A 167 -6.32 2.90 6.66
N LEU A 168 -5.42 3.71 7.22
CA LEU A 168 -5.42 4.04 8.64
C LEU A 168 -6.69 4.78 9.06
N GLY A 169 -7.17 5.73 8.25
CA GLY A 169 -8.42 6.45 8.50
C GLY A 169 -9.66 5.55 8.45
N ALA A 170 -9.62 4.46 7.70
CA ALA A 170 -10.67 3.44 7.68
C ALA A 170 -10.62 2.48 8.89
N GLY A 171 -9.57 2.53 9.70
CA GLY A 171 -9.36 1.63 10.85
C GLY A 171 -8.56 0.38 10.50
N GLY A 172 -8.00 0.30 9.30
CA GLY A 172 -7.04 -0.73 8.88
C GLY A 172 -5.63 -0.46 9.40
N SER A 173 -4.70 -1.34 9.05
CA SER A 173 -3.26 -1.24 9.36
C SER A 173 -2.47 -1.37 8.07
N MET A 174 -1.36 -0.61 7.95
CA MET A 174 -0.49 -0.67 6.78
C MET A 174 0.96 -0.35 7.18
N THR A 175 1.88 -1.28 6.89
CA THR A 175 3.31 -1.19 7.21
C THR A 175 4.15 -1.85 6.11
N ASP A 176 5.48 -1.81 6.26
CA ASP A 176 6.34 -2.76 5.55
C ASP A 176 6.21 -4.18 6.15
N TRP A 177 6.89 -5.18 5.54
CA TRP A 177 6.83 -6.57 6.00
C TRP A 177 7.52 -6.82 7.37
N ASN A 178 8.24 -5.86 7.90
CA ASN A 178 8.81 -5.92 9.24
C ASN A 178 7.90 -5.28 10.31
N GLY A 179 6.74 -4.76 9.90
CA GLY A 179 5.83 -4.03 10.79
C GLY A 179 6.22 -2.58 11.00
N GLU A 180 7.16 -2.04 10.20
CA GLU A 180 7.65 -0.69 10.32
C GLU A 180 6.85 0.30 9.47
N PRO A 181 6.70 1.57 9.92
CA PRO A 181 5.92 2.57 9.20
C PRO A 181 6.47 2.86 7.81
N LEU A 182 5.57 3.03 6.85
CA LEU A 182 5.86 3.45 5.48
C LEU A 182 6.01 4.97 5.42
N THR A 183 7.24 5.44 5.26
CA THR A 183 7.58 6.89 5.22
C THR A 183 8.61 7.15 4.13
N ILE A 184 8.76 8.40 3.70
CA ILE A 184 9.78 8.78 2.71
C ILE A 184 11.19 8.33 3.14
N PRO A 185 11.67 8.60 4.38
CA PRO A 185 13.01 8.16 4.78
C PRO A 185 13.19 6.64 4.83
N ARG A 186 12.12 5.88 4.99
CA ARG A 186 12.18 4.41 5.07
C ARG A 186 11.89 3.71 3.75
N HIS A 187 11.55 4.45 2.69
CA HIS A 187 11.18 3.86 1.39
C HIS A 187 12.21 2.85 0.88
N THR A 188 13.51 3.23 0.86
CA THR A 188 14.57 2.32 0.41
C THR A 188 14.72 1.10 1.32
N ALA A 189 14.55 1.27 2.65
CA ALA A 189 14.68 0.17 3.61
C ALA A 189 13.51 -0.84 3.51
N SER A 190 12.32 -0.39 3.14
CA SER A 190 11.15 -1.26 2.94
C SER A 190 11.27 -2.14 1.69
N LYS A 191 12.14 -1.77 0.75
CA LYS A 191 12.30 -2.44 -0.56
C LYS A 191 10.97 -2.54 -1.33
N GLY A 192 10.06 -1.59 -1.13
CA GLY A 192 8.73 -1.62 -1.72
C GLY A 192 7.82 -2.74 -1.19
N ARG A 193 8.18 -3.38 -0.08
CA ARG A 193 7.37 -4.41 0.57
C ARG A 193 6.28 -3.76 1.40
N VAL A 194 5.04 -4.12 1.14
CA VAL A 194 3.86 -3.53 1.79
C VAL A 194 2.93 -4.63 2.26
N CYS A 195 2.42 -4.49 3.49
CA CYS A 195 1.35 -5.29 4.05
C CYS A 195 0.25 -4.35 4.57
N ALA A 196 -0.95 -4.47 4.00
CA ALA A 196 -2.13 -3.71 4.39
C ALA A 196 -3.25 -4.68 4.79
N ALA A 197 -3.87 -4.46 5.94
CA ALA A 197 -4.93 -5.31 6.46
C ALA A 197 -6.11 -4.49 6.99
N ALA A 198 -7.30 -5.08 6.96
CA ALA A 198 -8.52 -4.46 7.42
C ALA A 198 -8.58 -4.22 8.94
N ASN A 199 -7.72 -4.90 9.72
CA ASN A 199 -7.60 -4.69 11.16
C ASN A 199 -6.21 -5.08 11.68
N ALA A 200 -5.90 -4.63 12.90
CA ALA A 200 -4.59 -4.82 13.51
C ALA A 200 -4.26 -6.29 13.84
N GLN A 201 -5.25 -7.13 14.17
CA GLN A 201 -5.02 -8.53 14.45
C GLN A 201 -4.59 -9.28 13.19
N LEU A 202 -5.35 -9.14 12.10
CA LEU A 202 -5.03 -9.75 10.81
C LEU A 202 -3.66 -9.28 10.29
N HIS A 203 -3.36 -7.98 10.48
CA HIS A 203 -2.07 -7.43 10.14
C HIS A 203 -0.93 -8.10 10.92
N ALA A 204 -1.07 -8.23 12.24
CA ALA A 204 -0.05 -8.86 13.08
C ALA A 204 0.21 -10.32 12.68
N GLU A 205 -0.85 -11.10 12.43
CA GLU A 205 -0.74 -12.48 11.97
C GLU A 205 -0.02 -12.56 10.59
N ALA A 206 -0.32 -11.64 9.67
CA ALA A 206 0.36 -11.59 8.39
C ALA A 206 1.84 -11.21 8.51
N ILE A 207 2.18 -10.23 9.37
CA ILE A 207 3.56 -9.80 9.62
C ILE A 207 4.39 -10.95 10.24
N GLU A 208 3.81 -11.78 11.11
CA GLU A 208 4.52 -12.94 11.67
C GLU A 208 5.01 -13.92 10.60
N VAL A 209 4.28 -14.03 9.49
CA VAL A 209 4.66 -14.88 8.35
C VAL A 209 5.62 -14.17 7.40
N LEU A 210 5.46 -12.85 7.22
CA LEU A 210 6.17 -12.07 6.20
C LEU A 210 7.55 -11.56 6.65
N ARG A 211 7.74 -11.31 7.94
CA ARG A 211 8.96 -10.68 8.44
C ARG A 211 10.18 -11.58 8.28
N ASP A 212 11.32 -10.95 8.05
CA ASP A 212 12.61 -11.59 8.12
C ASP A 212 12.81 -12.21 9.53
N ALA A 213 12.90 -13.51 9.59
CA ALA A 213 13.35 -14.22 10.77
C ALA A 213 14.88 -14.15 10.90
N ASP A 214 15.49 -12.99 10.61
CA ASP A 214 16.95 -12.77 10.70
C ASP A 214 17.44 -12.85 12.16
N GLY A 215 17.41 -14.04 12.66
CA GLY A 215 17.93 -14.52 13.93
C GLY A 215 18.13 -16.04 13.93
N GLY A 216 17.62 -16.77 12.93
CA GLY A 216 17.51 -18.25 12.95
C GLY A 216 18.46 -19.03 12.03
N ASP A 217 19.02 -18.45 11.00
CA ASP A 217 19.74 -19.26 9.98
C ASP A 217 21.28 -19.29 10.08
N SER A 218 21.86 -18.77 11.15
CA SER A 218 23.30 -18.96 11.39
C SER A 218 23.66 -20.28 12.10
N LYS A 219 22.68 -21.14 12.45
CA LYS A 219 22.91 -22.39 13.17
C LYS A 219 22.71 -23.69 12.37
N ARG A 220 22.29 -23.62 11.10
CA ARG A 220 22.07 -24.83 10.26
C ARG A 220 23.18 -25.18 9.27
N LYS A 221 24.31 -24.47 9.27
CA LYS A 221 25.46 -24.77 8.41
C LYS A 221 26.74 -25.12 9.17
N ARG A 222 26.64 -25.88 10.24
CA ARG A 222 27.82 -26.51 10.90
C ARG A 222 27.43 -27.83 11.53
N GLU A 223 26.92 -28.76 10.78
CA GLU A 223 26.95 -30.18 11.07
C GLU A 223 26.71 -30.93 9.75
N ASP A 224 27.80 -31.04 8.96
CA ASP A 224 28.07 -32.13 8.03
C ASP A 224 29.60 -32.12 7.76
#